data_c124dbf0fb0dde8e175605ea0c01a488
#
_entry.id   c124dbf0fb0dde8e175605ea0c01a488
#
_cell.length_a   1.000
_cell.length_b   1.000
_cell.length_c   1.000
_cell.angle_alpha   90.00
_cell.angle_beta   90.00
_cell.angle_gamma   90.00
#
_symmetry.space_group_name_H-M   'P 1'
#
loop_
_entity.id
_entity.type
_entity.pdbx_description
1 polymer ?
#
loop_
_entity_poly.entity_id
_entity_poly.type
_entity_poly.pdbx_seq_one_letter_code
_entity_poly.pdbx_strand_id
1 'polypeptide(L)'
;MQIESEQEGFFFQDLIINDSIVMKLTSLQEDYLKSLVCERLSNEQDSNFRIVDEFNNYRNENLACVLKNEAYQEDRNGNIAYYLVKTKNNEILFYFSLKCGLLYDEFYEGKRYEELKELYNAILKISSDPNLSVEEKKCVNGLLEKFRTKKGLKMNDLANVLKIDPASDDFSKIFGKNHISVVRTFSGVEIVHFCANDDKKNIWNEKEFQQPLGAVVFWYFVVPKIVELKYIVGCEYLFLFAADKTEDETLINYYSDKLGFERMDEHCAAIPLYDFTCQFMSQRTDKLLEKQKLFFDNFNLDDEV
;
A
#
# COMPACT_ATOMS: atom_id res chain seq x y z
N MET A 1 -4.56 27.12 42.51
CA MET A 1 -5.42 27.45 41.38
C MET A 1 -4.98 26.50 40.27
N GLN A 2 -5.58 25.31 40.26
CA GLN A 2 -5.35 24.27 39.27
C GLN A 2 -6.16 24.66 38.03
N ILE A 3 -5.49 24.80 36.91
CA ILE A 3 -6.14 24.94 35.59
C ILE A 3 -6.25 23.50 35.04
N GLU A 4 -7.43 22.93 35.19
CA GLU A 4 -7.80 21.74 34.44
C GLU A 4 -7.92 22.14 32.96
N SER A 5 -6.98 21.67 32.15
CA SER A 5 -7.09 21.72 30.70
C SER A 5 -7.99 20.55 30.25
N GLU A 6 -9.25 20.82 30.08
CA GLU A 6 -10.12 19.99 29.26
C GLU A 6 -9.57 20.04 27.81
N GLN A 7 -8.88 18.99 27.43
CA GLN A 7 -8.60 18.72 26.02
C GLN A 7 -9.89 18.18 25.40
N GLU A 8 -10.73 19.08 24.92
CA GLU A 8 -11.72 18.76 23.90
C GLU A 8 -10.97 18.35 22.65
N GLY A 9 -10.80 17.06 22.45
CA GLY A 9 -10.40 16.48 21.18
C GLY A 9 -11.50 16.77 20.15
N PHE A 10 -11.36 17.87 19.46
CA PHE A 10 -12.21 18.18 18.31
C PHE A 10 -12.00 17.08 17.27
N PHE A 11 -12.93 16.16 17.19
CA PHE A 11 -12.98 15.17 16.11
C PHE A 11 -13.30 15.89 14.81
N PHE A 12 -12.26 16.22 14.04
CA PHE A 12 -12.38 16.73 12.66
C PHE A 12 -13.18 15.79 11.74
N GLN A 13 -13.34 14.52 12.12
CA GLN A 13 -14.20 13.57 11.42
C GLN A 13 -15.65 14.04 11.32
N ASP A 14 -16.17 14.72 12.33
CA ASP A 14 -17.55 15.22 12.31
C ASP A 14 -17.73 16.44 11.40
N LEU A 15 -16.68 17.20 11.12
CA LEU A 15 -16.76 18.41 10.32
C LEU A 15 -16.66 18.16 8.80
N ILE A 16 -15.94 17.13 8.38
CA ILE A 16 -15.74 16.84 6.94
C ILE A 16 -16.80 15.86 6.42
N ILE A 17 -17.30 14.97 7.25
CA ILE A 17 -18.29 13.96 6.84
C ILE A 17 -19.73 14.52 6.92
N ASN A 18 -20.03 15.43 7.84
CA ASN A 18 -21.41 15.81 8.14
C ASN A 18 -22.04 16.87 7.23
N ASP A 19 -21.29 17.66 6.46
CA ASP A 19 -21.94 18.75 5.71
C ASP A 19 -22.03 18.61 4.18
N SER A 20 -21.50 17.54 3.56
CA SER A 20 -21.50 17.49 2.09
C SER A 20 -21.65 16.12 1.41
N ILE A 21 -21.63 14.99 2.11
CA ILE A 21 -21.81 13.69 1.47
C ILE A 21 -23.09 13.05 2.02
N VAL A 22 -24.18 13.18 1.29
CA VAL A 22 -25.40 12.37 1.53
C VAL A 22 -25.08 10.96 1.02
N MET A 23 -24.64 10.09 1.92
CA MET A 23 -24.39 8.69 1.60
C MET A 23 -25.72 7.97 1.39
N LYS A 24 -25.87 7.25 0.28
CA LYS A 24 -27.04 6.39 0.05
C LYS A 24 -26.90 5.05 0.77
N LEU A 25 -26.60 5.11 2.07
CA LEU A 25 -26.52 3.98 2.97
C LEU A 25 -27.90 3.73 3.64
N THR A 26 -28.20 2.48 3.95
CA THR A 26 -29.28 2.19 4.88
C THR A 26 -28.87 2.60 6.31
N SER A 27 -29.83 2.90 7.18
CA SER A 27 -29.54 3.24 8.58
C SER A 27 -28.69 2.18 9.28
N LEU A 28 -28.91 0.90 9.00
CA LEU A 28 -28.14 -0.22 9.56
C LEU A 28 -26.67 -0.22 9.07
N GLN A 29 -26.45 0.08 7.79
CA GLN A 29 -25.11 0.19 7.22
C GLN A 29 -24.36 1.39 7.84
N GLU A 30 -25.02 2.52 7.93
CA GLU A 30 -24.47 3.74 8.51
C GLU A 30 -24.11 3.54 9.99
N ASP A 31 -25.02 2.98 10.79
CA ASP A 31 -24.79 2.67 12.21
C ASP A 31 -23.64 1.69 12.41
N TYR A 32 -23.50 0.70 11.51
CA TYR A 32 -22.39 -0.23 11.57
C TYR A 32 -21.07 0.47 11.25
N LEU A 33 -20.98 1.25 10.16
CA LEU A 33 -19.76 1.98 9.81
C LEU A 33 -19.34 2.96 10.92
N LYS A 34 -20.28 3.70 11.51
CA LYS A 34 -20.06 4.58 12.67
C LYS A 34 -19.60 3.80 13.92
N SER A 35 -19.92 2.51 13.98
CA SER A 35 -19.51 1.66 15.09
C SER A 35 -18.07 1.16 14.99
N LEU A 36 -17.46 1.23 13.81
CA LEU A 36 -16.07 0.85 13.60
C LEU A 36 -15.13 1.94 14.13
N VAL A 37 -14.02 1.51 14.70
CA VAL A 37 -12.98 2.40 15.22
C VAL A 37 -11.77 2.34 14.29
N CYS A 38 -11.32 3.50 13.80
CA CYS A 38 -10.08 3.61 13.04
C CYS A 38 -9.09 4.46 13.83
N GLU A 39 -8.07 3.83 14.38
CA GLU A 39 -7.08 4.49 15.22
C GLU A 39 -5.65 4.11 14.86
N ARG A 40 -4.73 4.95 15.28
CA ARG A 40 -3.31 4.73 15.07
C ARG A 40 -2.78 3.62 15.99
N LEU A 41 -1.92 2.75 15.46
CA LEU A 41 -1.37 1.62 16.21
C LEU A 41 -0.65 2.06 17.50
N SER A 42 0.07 3.18 17.46
CA SER A 42 0.85 3.69 18.59
C SER A 42 0.05 4.56 19.56
N ASN A 43 -1.20 4.90 19.31
CA ASN A 43 -1.97 5.82 20.16
C ASN A 43 -2.37 5.20 21.50
N GLU A 44 -2.73 3.91 21.51
CA GLU A 44 -3.06 3.19 22.73
C GLU A 44 -2.03 2.08 22.97
N GLN A 45 -0.94 2.46 23.60
CA GLN A 45 0.34 1.74 23.65
C GLN A 45 0.24 0.25 23.97
N ASP A 46 -0.65 -0.18 24.85
CA ASP A 46 -0.65 -1.57 25.28
C ASP A 46 -1.82 -2.40 24.71
N SER A 47 -2.97 -1.78 24.38
CA SER A 47 -4.13 -2.51 23.93
C SER A 47 -3.99 -2.94 22.46
N ASN A 48 -3.55 -2.03 21.60
CA ASN A 48 -3.39 -2.29 20.18
C ASN A 48 -2.27 -3.28 19.90
N PHE A 49 -1.15 -3.16 20.61
CA PHE A 49 -0.01 -4.06 20.45
C PHE A 49 -0.36 -5.52 20.78
N ARG A 50 -1.26 -5.76 21.74
CA ARG A 50 -1.67 -7.12 22.13
C ARG A 50 -2.58 -7.80 21.11
N ILE A 51 -3.43 -7.03 20.45
CA ILE A 51 -4.42 -7.61 19.51
C ILE A 51 -3.88 -7.85 18.11
N VAL A 52 -2.73 -7.27 17.74
CA VAL A 52 -2.13 -7.50 16.41
C VAL A 52 -1.67 -8.95 16.20
N ASP A 53 -1.40 -9.70 17.27
CA ASP A 53 -1.01 -11.10 17.19
C ASP A 53 -2.11 -11.99 16.58
N GLU A 54 -3.38 -11.58 16.72
CA GLU A 54 -4.54 -12.26 16.14
C GLU A 54 -4.78 -11.93 14.65
N PHE A 55 -3.99 -11.03 14.08
CA PHE A 55 -4.15 -10.65 12.68
C PHE A 55 -3.49 -11.66 11.77
N ASN A 56 -4.22 -12.17 10.77
CA ASN A 56 -3.71 -13.10 9.78
C ASN A 56 -4.12 -12.70 8.37
N ASN A 57 -3.20 -12.90 7.43
CA ASN A 57 -3.47 -12.79 6.01
C ASN A 57 -2.81 -13.95 5.26
N TYR A 58 -3.63 -14.88 4.77
CA TYR A 58 -3.18 -16.11 4.13
C TYR A 58 -2.73 -15.93 2.68
N ARG A 59 -3.09 -14.80 2.06
CA ARG A 59 -2.65 -14.47 0.69
C ARG A 59 -1.23 -13.92 0.67
N ASN A 60 -0.87 -13.17 1.73
CA ASN A 60 0.46 -12.60 1.89
C ASN A 60 0.83 -12.54 3.38
N GLU A 61 1.40 -13.62 3.89
CA GLU A 61 1.80 -13.75 5.29
C GLU A 61 2.81 -12.68 5.73
N ASN A 62 3.58 -12.12 4.80
CA ASN A 62 4.52 -11.03 5.11
C ASN A 62 3.80 -9.79 5.63
N LEU A 63 2.58 -9.48 5.16
CA LEU A 63 1.81 -8.36 5.65
C LEU A 63 1.42 -8.53 7.12
N ALA A 64 1.01 -9.74 7.52
CA ALA A 64 0.74 -10.05 8.92
C ALA A 64 2.03 -10.03 9.76
N CYS A 65 3.14 -10.54 9.22
CA CYS A 65 4.44 -10.54 9.89
C CYS A 65 4.94 -9.11 10.17
N VAL A 66 4.85 -8.21 9.17
CA VAL A 66 5.21 -6.79 9.33
C VAL A 66 4.36 -6.13 10.42
N LEU A 67 3.03 -6.33 10.40
CA LEU A 67 2.15 -5.76 11.42
C LEU A 67 2.54 -6.19 12.85
N LYS A 68 2.87 -7.48 13.03
CA LYS A 68 3.19 -8.06 14.34
C LYS A 68 4.58 -7.66 14.87
N ASN A 69 5.58 -7.55 13.98
CA ASN A 69 6.97 -7.44 14.40
C ASN A 69 7.61 -6.06 14.19
N GLU A 70 7.16 -5.30 13.20
CA GLU A 70 7.84 -4.08 12.77
C GLU A 70 6.97 -2.82 12.92
N ALA A 71 5.68 -2.95 12.66
CA ALA A 71 4.76 -1.83 12.51
C ALA A 71 4.71 -0.89 13.71
N TYR A 72 4.73 -1.44 14.93
CA TYR A 72 4.67 -0.62 16.15
C TYR A 72 5.88 0.29 16.28
N GLN A 73 7.08 -0.22 15.98
CA GLN A 73 8.30 0.57 16.07
C GLN A 73 8.38 1.62 14.96
N GLU A 74 7.99 1.26 13.74
CA GLU A 74 7.93 2.18 12.60
C GLU A 74 6.91 3.31 12.83
N ASP A 75 5.74 2.97 13.39
CA ASP A 75 4.69 3.94 13.72
C ASP A 75 5.12 4.89 14.83
N ARG A 76 5.74 4.36 15.88
CA ARG A 76 6.25 5.15 17.01
C ARG A 76 7.38 6.09 16.61
N ASN A 77 8.24 5.66 15.69
CA ASN A 77 9.32 6.48 15.16
C ASN A 77 8.83 7.55 14.16
N GLY A 78 7.57 7.48 13.73
CA GLY A 78 7.00 8.38 12.73
C GLY A 78 7.48 8.12 11.31
N ASN A 79 8.08 6.97 11.05
CA ASN A 79 8.54 6.59 9.70
C ASN A 79 7.38 6.23 8.78
N ILE A 80 6.44 5.45 9.31
CA ILE A 80 5.22 5.00 8.64
C ILE A 80 4.09 5.05 9.66
N ALA A 81 2.97 5.65 9.30
CA ALA A 81 1.79 5.74 10.16
C ALA A 81 0.89 4.52 9.93
N TYR A 82 0.74 3.66 10.93
CA TYR A 82 -0.11 2.47 10.86
C TYR A 82 -1.47 2.72 11.51
N TYR A 83 -2.53 2.32 10.85
CA TYR A 83 -3.92 2.46 11.30
C TYR A 83 -4.60 1.12 11.35
N LEU A 84 -5.31 0.86 12.45
CA LEU A 84 -6.14 -0.32 12.65
C LEU A 84 -7.61 0.06 12.51
N VAL A 85 -8.37 -0.70 11.73
CA VAL A 85 -9.82 -0.63 11.68
C VAL A 85 -10.39 -1.81 12.46
N LYS A 86 -11.11 -1.49 13.55
CA LYS A 86 -11.55 -2.45 14.55
C LYS A 86 -13.06 -2.40 14.77
N THR A 87 -13.61 -3.52 15.21
CA THR A 87 -14.95 -3.54 15.82
C THR A 87 -14.94 -2.94 17.23
N LYS A 88 -16.13 -2.68 17.79
CA LYS A 88 -16.28 -2.29 19.21
C LYS A 88 -15.71 -3.32 20.19
N ASN A 89 -15.55 -4.57 19.76
CA ASN A 89 -14.98 -5.65 20.57
C ASN A 89 -13.45 -5.75 20.42
N ASN A 90 -12.79 -4.74 19.87
CA ASN A 90 -11.35 -4.71 19.59
C ASN A 90 -10.86 -5.78 18.58
N GLU A 91 -11.72 -6.33 17.74
CA GLU A 91 -11.31 -7.24 16.69
C GLU A 91 -10.82 -6.47 15.46
N ILE A 92 -9.59 -6.71 15.05
CA ILE A 92 -9.00 -6.04 13.88
C ILE A 92 -9.60 -6.64 12.60
N LEU A 93 -10.32 -5.84 11.83
CA LEU A 93 -10.86 -6.22 10.53
C LEU A 93 -9.88 -5.92 9.40
N PHE A 94 -9.16 -4.82 9.53
CA PHE A 94 -8.29 -4.28 8.49
C PHE A 94 -7.16 -3.45 9.09
N TYR A 95 -6.02 -3.40 8.41
CA TYR A 95 -5.04 -2.37 8.68
C TYR A 95 -4.54 -1.73 7.39
N PHE A 96 -4.13 -0.48 7.49
CA PHE A 96 -3.45 0.22 6.43
C PHE A 96 -2.34 1.10 7.00
N SER A 97 -1.39 1.46 6.15
CA SER A 97 -0.34 2.37 6.56
C SER A 97 -0.06 3.43 5.52
N LEU A 98 0.31 4.61 6.01
CA LEU A 98 0.55 5.81 5.21
C LEU A 98 1.96 6.33 5.44
N LYS A 99 2.60 6.81 4.39
CA LYS A 99 3.93 7.40 4.41
C LYS A 99 3.99 8.59 3.48
N CYS A 100 4.68 9.65 3.89
CA CYS A 100 4.99 10.75 2.97
C CYS A 100 5.93 10.29 1.87
N GLY A 101 5.68 10.71 0.64
CA GLY A 101 6.48 10.36 -0.51
C GLY A 101 6.55 11.48 -1.54
N LEU A 102 7.38 11.28 -2.54
CA LEU A 102 7.55 12.19 -3.66
C LEU A 102 7.36 11.43 -4.96
N LEU A 103 6.65 12.04 -5.90
CA LEU A 103 6.59 11.62 -7.28
C LEU A 103 7.49 12.53 -8.10
N TYR A 104 7.99 12.03 -9.23
CA TYR A 104 8.93 12.74 -10.09
C TYR A 104 8.47 12.66 -11.53
N ASP A 105 8.57 13.76 -12.27
CA ASP A 105 8.48 13.74 -13.72
C ASP A 105 9.79 13.21 -14.30
N GLU A 106 9.70 12.26 -15.24
CA GLU A 106 10.81 11.71 -16.01
C GLU A 106 12.05 11.33 -15.18
N PHE A 107 11.83 10.47 -14.21
CA PHE A 107 12.90 10.12 -13.27
C PHE A 107 13.94 9.15 -13.82
N TYR A 108 13.55 8.31 -14.75
CA TYR A 108 14.42 7.40 -15.48
C TYR A 108 14.19 7.57 -16.97
N GLU A 109 15.28 7.54 -17.72
CA GLU A 109 15.15 6.97 -19.03
C GLU A 109 14.51 5.61 -18.82
N GLY A 110 13.26 5.42 -19.25
CA GLY A 110 12.39 4.30 -18.90
C GLY A 110 12.98 2.90 -19.15
N LYS A 111 14.05 2.84 -19.93
CA LYS A 111 14.83 1.64 -20.20
C LYS A 111 15.39 0.94 -18.97
N ARG A 112 15.90 1.66 -17.97
CA ARG A 112 16.58 1.03 -16.83
C ARG A 112 15.61 0.29 -15.89
N TYR A 113 14.41 0.80 -15.72
CA TYR A 113 13.40 0.12 -14.92
C TYR A 113 12.93 -1.15 -15.60
N GLU A 114 12.63 -1.09 -16.88
CA GLU A 114 12.24 -2.26 -17.67
C GLU A 114 13.36 -3.31 -17.69
N GLU A 115 14.61 -2.89 -17.89
CA GLU A 115 15.78 -3.78 -17.85
C GLU A 115 15.95 -4.46 -16.48
N LEU A 116 15.78 -3.74 -15.38
CA LEU A 116 15.82 -4.33 -14.02
C LEU A 116 14.65 -5.26 -13.75
N LYS A 117 13.47 -4.92 -14.23
CA LYS A 117 12.26 -5.77 -14.16
C LYS A 117 12.43 -7.04 -14.98
N GLU A 118 12.94 -6.94 -16.21
CA GLU A 118 13.25 -8.09 -17.04
C GLU A 118 14.31 -8.98 -16.37
N LEU A 119 15.33 -8.39 -15.77
CA LEU A 119 16.38 -9.11 -15.06
C LEU A 119 15.82 -9.87 -13.85
N TYR A 120 15.01 -9.20 -13.04
CA TYR A 120 14.33 -9.82 -11.89
C TYR A 120 13.43 -10.97 -12.35
N ASN A 121 12.63 -10.78 -13.39
CA ASN A 121 11.75 -11.81 -13.95
C ASN A 121 12.56 -13.00 -14.50
N ALA A 122 13.70 -12.74 -15.13
CA ALA A 122 14.59 -13.80 -15.58
C ALA A 122 15.13 -14.64 -14.41
N ILE A 123 15.50 -14.00 -13.29
CA ILE A 123 15.96 -14.69 -12.09
C ILE A 123 14.81 -15.47 -11.42
N LEU A 124 13.61 -14.91 -11.36
CA LEU A 124 12.42 -15.61 -10.88
C LEU A 124 12.13 -16.86 -11.70
N LYS A 125 12.22 -16.77 -13.03
CA LYS A 125 12.04 -17.92 -13.91
C LYS A 125 13.08 -19.00 -13.64
N ILE A 126 14.35 -18.63 -13.44
CA ILE A 126 15.40 -19.57 -13.05
C ILE A 126 15.08 -20.20 -11.68
N SER A 127 14.60 -19.43 -10.69
CA SER A 127 14.28 -19.96 -9.36
C SER A 127 13.20 -21.03 -9.37
N SER A 128 12.36 -21.02 -10.40
CA SER A 128 11.26 -21.98 -10.59
C SER A 128 11.67 -23.25 -11.33
N ASP A 129 12.94 -23.37 -11.77
CA ASP A 129 13.43 -24.57 -12.47
C ASP A 129 13.56 -25.73 -11.46
N PRO A 130 12.81 -26.83 -11.67
CA PRO A 130 12.88 -28.01 -10.78
C PRO A 130 14.25 -28.71 -10.82
N ASN A 131 15.03 -28.52 -11.87
CA ASN A 131 16.33 -29.20 -12.08
C ASN A 131 17.51 -28.50 -11.41
N LEU A 132 17.31 -27.35 -10.75
CA LEU A 132 18.36 -26.66 -10.02
C LEU A 132 18.84 -27.53 -8.84
N SER A 133 20.13 -27.62 -8.69
CA SER A 133 20.77 -28.18 -7.50
C SER A 133 20.44 -27.35 -6.24
N VAL A 134 20.66 -27.92 -5.07
CA VAL A 134 20.41 -27.23 -3.78
C VAL A 134 21.29 -25.97 -3.66
N GLU A 135 22.55 -26.03 -4.12
CA GLU A 135 23.48 -24.92 -4.11
C GLU A 135 23.02 -23.80 -5.06
N GLU A 136 22.57 -24.14 -6.27
CA GLU A 136 22.06 -23.19 -7.22
C GLU A 136 20.78 -22.50 -6.72
N LYS A 137 19.84 -23.27 -6.15
CA LYS A 137 18.63 -22.71 -5.53
C LYS A 137 18.95 -21.73 -4.41
N LYS A 138 19.94 -22.07 -3.56
CA LYS A 138 20.40 -21.17 -2.49
C LYS A 138 21.01 -19.89 -3.06
N CYS A 139 21.79 -19.99 -4.13
CA CYS A 139 22.41 -18.84 -4.80
C CYS A 139 21.35 -17.92 -5.41
N VAL A 140 20.39 -18.48 -6.15
CA VAL A 140 19.30 -17.76 -6.81
C VAL A 140 18.40 -17.07 -5.77
N ASN A 141 18.00 -17.78 -4.71
CA ASN A 141 17.18 -17.21 -3.64
C ASN A 141 17.93 -16.11 -2.88
N GLY A 142 19.22 -16.28 -2.63
CA GLY A 142 20.05 -15.24 -2.03
C GLY A 142 20.16 -13.99 -2.91
N LEU A 143 20.15 -14.16 -4.23
CA LEU A 143 20.15 -13.05 -5.17
C LEU A 143 18.79 -12.34 -5.20
N LEU A 144 17.68 -13.07 -5.21
CA LEU A 144 16.33 -12.48 -5.12
C LEU A 144 16.15 -11.70 -3.81
N GLU A 145 16.70 -12.20 -2.70
CA GLU A 145 16.69 -11.49 -1.42
C GLU A 145 17.52 -10.20 -1.47
N LYS A 146 18.67 -10.21 -2.15
CA LYS A 146 19.45 -8.98 -2.39
C LYS A 146 18.71 -7.95 -3.25
N PHE A 147 17.91 -8.40 -4.22
CA PHE A 147 17.02 -7.52 -4.97
C PHE A 147 15.96 -6.90 -4.06
N ARG A 148 15.36 -7.70 -3.17
CA ARG A 148 14.34 -7.22 -2.22
C ARG A 148 14.89 -6.26 -1.19
N THR A 149 16.07 -6.53 -0.64
CA THR A 149 16.65 -5.76 0.47
C THR A 149 17.55 -4.62 0.05
N LYS A 150 17.82 -4.46 -1.24
CA LYS A 150 18.76 -3.47 -1.82
C LYS A 150 20.19 -3.56 -1.30
N LYS A 151 20.50 -4.54 -0.47
CA LYS A 151 21.81 -4.65 0.17
C LYS A 151 22.70 -5.67 -0.54
N GLY A 152 23.85 -5.19 -1.01
CA GLY A 152 24.93 -6.07 -1.49
C GLY A 152 24.67 -6.76 -2.83
N LEU A 153 23.80 -6.21 -3.68
CA LEU A 153 23.64 -6.68 -5.05
C LEU A 153 24.92 -6.35 -5.83
N LYS A 154 25.65 -7.38 -6.24
CA LYS A 154 26.87 -7.24 -7.01
C LYS A 154 26.66 -7.71 -8.44
N MET A 155 27.22 -6.97 -9.37
CA MET A 155 27.18 -7.28 -10.80
C MET A 155 27.64 -8.72 -11.10
N ASN A 156 28.71 -9.17 -10.44
CA ASN A 156 29.23 -10.53 -10.62
C ASN A 156 28.26 -11.62 -10.14
N ASP A 157 27.50 -11.37 -9.07
CA ASP A 157 26.51 -12.33 -8.56
C ASP A 157 25.39 -12.52 -9.60
N LEU A 158 24.95 -11.42 -10.23
CA LEU A 158 23.95 -11.42 -11.30
C LEU A 158 24.49 -12.12 -12.56
N ALA A 159 25.68 -11.75 -12.99
CA ALA A 159 26.32 -12.33 -14.15
C ALA A 159 26.46 -13.85 -14.05
N ASN A 160 26.84 -14.36 -12.87
CA ASN A 160 26.98 -15.78 -12.61
C ASN A 160 25.64 -16.53 -12.69
N VAL A 161 24.57 -15.98 -12.10
CA VAL A 161 23.24 -16.63 -12.10
C VAL A 161 22.62 -16.61 -13.49
N LEU A 162 22.76 -15.51 -14.20
CA LEU A 162 22.20 -15.33 -15.55
C LEU A 162 23.07 -15.94 -16.64
N LYS A 163 24.30 -16.38 -16.30
CA LYS A 163 25.31 -16.88 -17.25
C LYS A 163 25.64 -15.88 -18.36
N ILE A 164 25.74 -14.60 -17.99
CA ILE A 164 26.04 -13.47 -18.88
C ILE A 164 27.45 -12.94 -18.56
N ASP A 165 28.16 -12.50 -19.57
CA ASP A 165 29.47 -11.85 -19.40
C ASP A 165 29.28 -10.50 -18.66
N PRO A 166 29.89 -10.29 -17.47
CA PRO A 166 29.81 -9.03 -16.75
C PRO A 166 30.40 -7.83 -17.49
N ALA A 167 31.23 -8.06 -18.51
CA ALA A 167 31.81 -7.03 -19.37
C ALA A 167 30.91 -6.67 -20.56
N SER A 168 29.76 -7.29 -20.73
CA SER A 168 28.84 -6.98 -21.83
C SER A 168 28.28 -5.56 -21.75
N ASP A 169 28.08 -4.95 -22.91
CA ASP A 169 27.51 -3.58 -23.00
C ASP A 169 26.13 -3.47 -22.32
N ASP A 170 25.35 -4.54 -22.32
CA ASP A 170 24.03 -4.57 -21.72
C ASP A 170 24.11 -4.48 -20.17
N PHE A 171 25.10 -5.15 -19.59
CA PHE A 171 25.35 -5.04 -18.15
C PHE A 171 25.89 -3.68 -17.74
N SER A 172 26.76 -3.08 -18.56
CA SER A 172 27.30 -1.75 -18.29
C SER A 172 26.25 -0.65 -18.36
N LYS A 173 25.21 -0.81 -19.18
CA LYS A 173 24.05 0.11 -19.26
C LYS A 173 23.19 0.03 -17.99
N ILE A 174 22.99 -1.17 -17.44
CA ILE A 174 22.18 -1.38 -16.23
C ILE A 174 22.88 -0.79 -14.99
N PHE A 175 24.19 -0.95 -14.87
CA PHE A 175 24.96 -0.54 -13.69
C PHE A 175 25.82 0.72 -13.90
N GLY A 176 25.78 1.33 -15.08
CA GLY A 176 26.49 2.56 -15.39
C GLY A 176 26.02 3.75 -14.52
N LYS A 177 26.91 4.72 -14.32
CA LYS A 177 26.58 5.98 -13.66
C LYS A 177 25.72 6.83 -14.59
N ASN A 178 24.42 6.63 -14.59
CA ASN A 178 23.52 7.52 -15.28
C ASN A 178 23.24 8.73 -14.40
N HIS A 179 23.40 9.92 -14.94
CA HIS A 179 22.99 11.15 -14.30
C HIS A 179 21.45 11.17 -14.29
N ILE A 180 20.88 11.16 -13.08
CA ILE A 180 19.46 11.28 -12.86
C ILE A 180 19.17 12.78 -12.76
N SER A 181 18.40 13.31 -13.70
CA SER A 181 17.89 14.68 -13.59
C SER A 181 16.41 14.64 -13.20
N VAL A 182 16.11 15.19 -12.02
CA VAL A 182 14.72 15.41 -11.60
C VAL A 182 14.30 16.77 -12.16
N VAL A 183 13.31 16.77 -13.05
CA VAL A 183 12.79 18.00 -13.65
C VAL A 183 11.76 18.64 -12.73
N ARG A 184 10.87 17.83 -12.17
CA ARG A 184 9.81 18.28 -11.28
C ARG A 184 9.48 17.23 -10.24
N THR A 185 9.13 17.67 -9.03
CA THR A 185 8.68 16.79 -7.94
C THR A 185 7.29 17.20 -7.49
N PHE A 186 6.50 16.20 -7.10
CA PHE A 186 5.16 16.37 -6.56
C PHE A 186 5.08 15.73 -5.19
N SER A 187 4.41 16.41 -4.27
CA SER A 187 4.13 15.86 -2.94
C SER A 187 3.08 14.76 -3.02
N GLY A 188 3.31 13.66 -2.31
CA GLY A 188 2.39 12.53 -2.29
C GLY A 188 2.33 11.83 -0.95
N VAL A 189 1.29 11.02 -0.78
CA VAL A 189 1.18 10.03 0.29
C VAL A 189 1.17 8.65 -0.33
N GLU A 190 2.03 7.79 0.17
CA GLU A 190 2.09 6.38 -0.19
C GLU A 190 1.20 5.56 0.74
N ILE A 191 0.35 4.71 0.19
CA ILE A 191 -0.25 3.59 0.92
C ILE A 191 0.75 2.44 0.84
N VAL A 192 1.49 2.21 1.94
CA VAL A 192 2.53 1.17 1.97
C VAL A 192 1.92 -0.21 2.20
N HIS A 193 0.94 -0.29 3.11
CA HIS A 193 0.21 -1.51 3.42
C HIS A 193 -1.29 -1.26 3.36
N PHE A 194 -2.03 -2.25 2.83
CA PHE A 194 -3.48 -2.18 2.73
C PHE A 194 -4.03 -3.61 2.79
N CYS A 195 -4.49 -4.07 3.96
CA CYS A 195 -4.63 -5.50 4.23
C CYS A 195 -5.80 -5.82 5.13
N ALA A 196 -6.66 -6.76 4.68
CA ALA A 196 -7.77 -7.32 5.46
C ALA A 196 -7.30 -8.47 6.35
N ASN A 197 -7.94 -8.66 7.49
CA ASN A 197 -7.77 -9.83 8.34
C ASN A 197 -8.60 -10.99 7.80
N ASP A 198 -7.95 -12.04 7.33
CA ASP A 198 -8.65 -13.19 6.74
C ASP A 198 -9.49 -13.96 7.76
N ASP A 199 -9.09 -14.00 9.03
CA ASP A 199 -9.83 -14.67 10.10
C ASP A 199 -11.13 -13.94 10.50
N LYS A 200 -11.26 -12.66 10.15
CA LYS A 200 -12.40 -11.81 10.52
C LYS A 200 -13.30 -11.47 9.33
N LYS A 201 -13.08 -12.08 8.16
CA LYS A 201 -13.92 -11.85 6.96
C LYS A 201 -15.40 -12.14 7.20
N ASN A 202 -15.70 -13.13 8.02
CA ASN A 202 -17.09 -13.49 8.34
C ASN A 202 -17.86 -12.34 8.98
N ILE A 203 -17.20 -11.54 9.83
CA ILE A 203 -17.83 -10.38 10.48
C ILE A 203 -18.34 -9.38 9.45
N TRP A 204 -17.60 -9.15 8.36
CA TRP A 204 -18.01 -8.28 7.28
C TRP A 204 -19.10 -8.91 6.41
N ASN A 205 -18.93 -10.17 6.04
CA ASN A 205 -19.86 -10.89 5.18
C ASN A 205 -21.26 -11.02 5.80
N GLU A 206 -21.34 -11.17 7.13
CA GLU A 206 -22.61 -11.21 7.88
C GLU A 206 -23.42 -9.88 7.81
N LYS A 207 -22.78 -8.79 7.38
CA LYS A 207 -23.46 -7.49 7.25
C LYS A 207 -24.13 -7.28 5.89
N GLU A 208 -24.01 -8.25 4.99
CA GLU A 208 -24.61 -8.22 3.65
C GLU A 208 -24.26 -6.95 2.84
N PHE A 209 -23.05 -6.42 3.07
CA PHE A 209 -22.55 -5.32 2.27
C PHE A 209 -22.13 -5.84 0.88
N GLN A 210 -22.63 -5.20 -0.18
CA GLN A 210 -22.25 -5.53 -1.56
C GLN A 210 -20.81 -5.11 -1.86
N GLN A 211 -20.37 -4.02 -1.23
CA GLN A 211 -19.01 -3.52 -1.44
C GLN A 211 -17.97 -4.27 -0.59
N PRO A 212 -16.79 -4.58 -1.15
CA PRO A 212 -15.74 -5.27 -0.40
C PRO A 212 -15.20 -4.40 0.73
N LEU A 213 -14.85 -5.03 1.86
CA LEU A 213 -14.33 -4.35 3.06
C LEU A 213 -13.20 -3.36 2.73
N GLY A 214 -12.23 -3.74 1.89
CA GLY A 214 -11.12 -2.86 1.52
C GLY A 214 -11.58 -1.57 0.84
N ALA A 215 -12.56 -1.64 -0.08
CA ALA A 215 -13.08 -0.45 -0.74
C ALA A 215 -13.77 0.48 0.28
N VAL A 216 -14.55 -0.09 1.20
CA VAL A 216 -15.19 0.70 2.25
C VAL A 216 -14.17 1.31 3.20
N VAL A 217 -13.15 0.56 3.62
CA VAL A 217 -12.05 1.10 4.44
C VAL A 217 -11.35 2.25 3.73
N PHE A 218 -11.07 2.09 2.44
CA PHE A 218 -10.43 3.14 1.65
C PHE A 218 -11.26 4.42 1.63
N TRP A 219 -12.51 4.32 1.18
CA TRP A 219 -13.36 5.50 1.00
C TRP A 219 -13.85 6.10 2.33
N TYR A 220 -14.09 5.29 3.35
CA TYR A 220 -14.63 5.76 4.63
C TYR A 220 -13.55 6.21 5.62
N PHE A 221 -12.37 5.58 5.63
CA PHE A 221 -11.32 5.88 6.62
C PHE A 221 -10.04 6.47 6.02
N VAL A 222 -9.55 5.97 4.87
CA VAL A 222 -8.30 6.46 4.29
C VAL A 222 -8.49 7.83 3.66
N VAL A 223 -9.48 7.98 2.79
CA VAL A 223 -9.71 9.23 2.06
C VAL A 223 -9.89 10.44 2.97
N PRO A 224 -10.69 10.41 4.06
CA PRO A 224 -10.79 11.53 4.98
C PRO A 224 -9.45 11.95 5.59
N LYS A 225 -8.58 10.98 5.96
CA LYS A 225 -7.24 11.27 6.48
C LYS A 225 -6.33 11.94 5.44
N ILE A 226 -6.42 11.52 4.19
CA ILE A 226 -5.65 12.15 3.10
C ILE A 226 -6.14 13.57 2.83
N VAL A 227 -7.46 13.79 2.88
CA VAL A 227 -8.04 15.11 2.72
C VAL A 227 -7.62 16.05 3.86
N GLU A 228 -7.65 15.56 5.11
CA GLU A 228 -7.15 16.30 6.26
C GLU A 228 -5.66 16.66 6.10
N LEU A 229 -4.83 15.69 5.76
CA LEU A 229 -3.40 15.88 5.53
C LEU A 229 -3.15 16.91 4.43
N LYS A 230 -3.92 16.89 3.35
CA LYS A 230 -3.82 17.87 2.26
C LYS A 230 -4.02 19.30 2.75
N TYR A 231 -4.90 19.54 3.70
CA TYR A 231 -5.11 20.88 4.27
C TYR A 231 -3.97 21.32 5.21
N ILE A 232 -3.28 20.36 5.82
CA ILE A 232 -2.20 20.66 6.78
C ILE A 232 -0.88 20.92 6.06
N VAL A 233 -0.49 20.08 5.09
CA VAL A 233 0.86 20.11 4.49
C VAL A 233 0.86 20.24 2.97
N GLY A 234 -0.29 20.22 2.32
CA GLY A 234 -0.37 20.15 0.87
C GLY A 234 0.11 18.79 0.34
N CYS A 235 -0.76 18.10 -0.38
CA CYS A 235 -0.46 16.80 -0.96
C CYS A 235 -1.19 16.69 -2.30
N GLU A 236 -0.44 16.45 -3.38
CA GLU A 236 -1.00 16.43 -4.73
C GLU A 236 -1.48 15.04 -5.14
N TYR A 237 -0.78 13.99 -4.69
CA TYR A 237 -1.04 12.62 -5.11
C TYR A 237 -1.18 11.66 -3.93
N LEU A 238 -2.07 10.67 -4.11
CA LEU A 238 -2.12 9.44 -3.33
C LEU A 238 -1.64 8.32 -4.24
N PHE A 239 -0.69 7.50 -3.78
CA PHE A 239 -0.10 6.46 -4.62
C PHE A 239 0.19 5.17 -3.85
N LEU A 240 0.39 4.11 -4.58
CA LEU A 240 0.77 2.79 -4.06
C LEU A 240 1.55 1.99 -5.10
N PHE A 241 2.13 0.90 -4.64
CA PHE A 241 2.75 -0.12 -5.48
C PHE A 241 1.95 -1.41 -5.36
N ALA A 242 1.19 -1.75 -6.41
CA ALA A 242 0.39 -2.96 -6.44
C ALA A 242 1.26 -4.19 -6.68
N ALA A 243 1.43 -5.01 -5.64
CA ALA A 243 2.18 -6.27 -5.72
C ALA A 243 1.26 -7.40 -6.23
N ASP A 244 0.84 -7.32 -7.49
CA ASP A 244 0.01 -8.33 -8.10
C ASP A 244 0.85 -9.49 -8.62
N LYS A 245 0.51 -10.71 -8.20
CA LYS A 245 1.16 -11.95 -8.62
C LYS A 245 0.26 -12.80 -9.52
N THR A 246 -0.91 -12.29 -9.89
CA THR A 246 -1.89 -13.01 -10.72
C THR A 246 -1.70 -12.64 -12.19
N GLU A 247 -1.91 -13.60 -13.10
CA GLU A 247 -1.86 -13.34 -14.53
C GLU A 247 -3.00 -12.42 -14.99
N ASP A 248 -4.13 -12.46 -14.29
CA ASP A 248 -5.33 -11.67 -14.58
C ASP A 248 -5.29 -10.25 -13.99
N GLU A 249 -4.16 -9.86 -13.38
CA GLU A 249 -3.99 -8.55 -12.74
C GLU A 249 -5.14 -8.19 -11.76
N THR A 250 -5.63 -9.18 -11.02
CA THR A 250 -6.83 -9.05 -10.18
C THR A 250 -6.71 -7.93 -9.13
N LEU A 251 -5.52 -7.78 -8.54
CA LEU A 251 -5.27 -6.74 -7.53
C LEU A 251 -5.17 -5.36 -8.16
N ILE A 252 -4.53 -5.26 -9.32
CA ILE A 252 -4.40 -4.00 -10.07
C ILE A 252 -5.78 -3.53 -10.51
N ASN A 253 -6.60 -4.43 -11.08
CA ASN A 253 -7.96 -4.13 -11.48
C ASN A 253 -8.82 -3.72 -10.28
N TYR A 254 -8.67 -4.39 -9.12
CA TYR A 254 -9.34 -3.98 -7.90
C TYR A 254 -8.98 -2.55 -7.48
N TYR A 255 -7.70 -2.17 -7.55
CA TYR A 255 -7.28 -0.81 -7.21
C TYR A 255 -7.80 0.23 -8.21
N SER A 256 -7.90 -0.13 -9.50
CA SER A 256 -8.48 0.76 -10.50
C SER A 256 -9.99 0.91 -10.32
N ASP A 257 -10.71 -0.21 -10.29
CA ASP A 257 -12.17 -0.21 -10.40
C ASP A 257 -12.86 0.19 -9.09
N LYS A 258 -12.30 -0.27 -7.96
CA LYS A 258 -12.91 -0.04 -6.64
C LYS A 258 -12.33 1.13 -5.87
N LEU A 259 -11.04 1.46 -6.08
CA LEU A 259 -10.36 2.53 -5.35
C LEU A 259 -10.02 3.74 -6.23
N GLY A 260 -10.23 3.64 -7.53
CA GLY A 260 -10.06 4.75 -8.48
C GLY A 260 -8.60 5.15 -8.74
N PHE A 261 -7.64 4.23 -8.54
CA PHE A 261 -6.26 4.45 -8.91
C PHE A 261 -6.05 4.24 -10.41
N GLU A 262 -5.12 4.99 -10.96
CA GLU A 262 -4.73 4.91 -12.37
C GLU A 262 -3.30 4.40 -12.48
N ARG A 263 -3.03 3.58 -13.48
CA ARG A 263 -1.66 3.23 -13.86
C ARG A 263 -1.02 4.47 -14.43
N MET A 264 0.11 4.87 -13.89
CA MET A 264 0.80 6.08 -14.32
C MET A 264 2.10 5.71 -15.03
N ASP A 265 2.20 6.10 -16.27
CA ASP A 265 3.43 6.01 -17.06
C ASP A 265 4.21 7.35 -17.05
N GLU A 266 3.54 8.45 -16.66
CA GLU A 266 4.07 9.82 -16.73
C GLU A 266 4.85 10.23 -15.47
N HIS A 267 4.57 9.62 -14.31
CA HIS A 267 5.24 9.94 -13.04
C HIS A 267 5.85 8.69 -12.43
N CYS A 268 7.07 8.84 -11.94
CA CYS A 268 7.72 7.77 -11.19
C CYS A 268 7.78 8.15 -9.72
N ALA A 269 7.50 7.22 -8.82
CA ALA A 269 7.89 7.32 -7.43
C ALA A 269 9.27 6.71 -7.25
N ALA A 270 9.96 7.06 -6.16
CA ALA A 270 11.20 6.38 -5.77
C ALA A 270 10.85 4.92 -5.44
N ILE A 271 10.98 4.07 -6.44
CA ILE A 271 10.67 2.65 -6.32
C ILE A 271 11.61 2.05 -5.30
N PRO A 272 11.08 1.44 -4.25
CA PRO A 272 11.91 0.59 -3.42
C PRO A 272 12.47 -0.50 -4.35
N LEU A 273 13.81 -0.64 -4.42
CA LEU A 273 14.47 -1.61 -5.30
C LEU A 273 14.07 -3.07 -5.10
N TYR A 274 13.24 -3.37 -4.09
CA TYR A 274 12.88 -4.74 -3.71
C TYR A 274 11.64 -5.28 -4.41
N ASP A 275 10.92 -4.45 -5.18
CA ASP A 275 9.68 -4.93 -5.79
C ASP A 275 9.49 -4.41 -7.21
N PHE A 276 10.32 -4.94 -8.13
CA PHE A 276 10.21 -4.66 -9.57
C PHE A 276 8.96 -5.28 -10.20
N THR A 277 8.21 -6.09 -9.45
CA THR A 277 6.97 -6.72 -9.92
C THR A 277 5.76 -5.87 -9.61
N CYS A 278 5.90 -4.85 -8.77
CA CYS A 278 4.81 -3.97 -8.41
C CYS A 278 4.47 -3.00 -9.52
N GLN A 279 3.19 -2.90 -9.81
CA GLN A 279 2.65 -1.83 -10.66
C GLN A 279 2.52 -0.55 -9.84
N PHE A 280 3.17 0.52 -10.27
CA PHE A 280 2.94 1.86 -9.72
C PHE A 280 1.57 2.37 -10.13
N MET A 281 0.80 2.83 -9.16
CA MET A 281 -0.52 3.39 -9.38
C MET A 281 -0.72 4.64 -8.54
N SER A 282 -1.37 5.64 -9.09
CA SER A 282 -1.63 6.88 -8.36
C SER A 282 -2.98 7.49 -8.70
N GLN A 283 -3.40 8.45 -7.87
CA GLN A 283 -4.52 9.32 -8.16
C GLN A 283 -4.32 10.69 -7.54
N ARG A 284 -4.95 11.70 -8.11
CA ARG A 284 -4.89 13.05 -7.60
C ARG A 284 -5.77 13.23 -6.37
N THR A 285 -5.24 13.92 -5.36
CA THR A 285 -5.97 14.16 -4.10
C THR A 285 -7.11 15.16 -4.24
N ASP A 286 -7.09 16.04 -5.25
CA ASP A 286 -8.17 16.99 -5.51
C ASP A 286 -9.46 16.34 -6.04
N LYS A 287 -9.38 15.08 -6.50
CA LYS A 287 -10.51 14.29 -6.98
C LYS A 287 -11.09 13.32 -5.97
N LEU A 288 -10.42 13.13 -4.82
CA LEU A 288 -10.81 12.10 -3.85
C LEU A 288 -12.22 12.27 -3.29
N LEU A 289 -12.62 13.50 -2.94
CA LEU A 289 -13.97 13.75 -2.39
C LEU A 289 -15.08 13.52 -3.44
N GLU A 290 -14.83 13.86 -4.69
CA GLU A 290 -15.77 13.59 -5.78
C GLU A 290 -15.95 12.09 -5.99
N LYS A 291 -14.84 11.34 -6.06
CA LYS A 291 -14.85 9.88 -6.19
C LYS A 291 -15.48 9.19 -4.96
N GLN A 292 -15.17 9.67 -3.76
CA GLN A 292 -15.77 9.17 -2.51
C GLN A 292 -17.29 9.32 -2.52
N LYS A 293 -17.79 10.50 -2.91
CA LYS A 293 -19.22 10.74 -3.04
C LYS A 293 -19.85 9.78 -4.03
N LEU A 294 -19.22 9.60 -5.21
CA LEU A 294 -19.70 8.68 -6.24
C LEU A 294 -19.76 7.23 -5.72
N PHE A 295 -18.76 6.80 -4.96
CA PHE A 295 -18.73 5.48 -4.34
C PHE A 295 -19.92 5.26 -3.41
N PHE A 296 -20.20 6.21 -2.51
CA PHE A 296 -21.33 6.09 -1.58
C PHE A 296 -22.68 6.33 -2.24
N ASP A 297 -22.77 7.13 -3.29
CA ASP A 297 -23.99 7.27 -4.08
C ASP A 297 -24.40 5.97 -4.78
N ASN A 298 -23.43 5.13 -5.11
CA ASN A 298 -23.62 3.84 -5.80
C ASN A 298 -23.45 2.63 -4.86
N PHE A 299 -23.38 2.84 -3.55
CA PHE A 299 -22.98 1.82 -2.57
C PHE A 299 -23.82 0.54 -2.59
N ASN A 300 -25.12 0.67 -2.83
CA ASN A 300 -26.08 -0.42 -2.87
C ASN A 300 -26.51 -0.81 -4.30
N LEU A 301 -25.86 -0.28 -5.32
CA LEU A 301 -26.11 -0.71 -6.68
C LEU A 301 -25.30 -1.99 -6.94
N ASP A 302 -25.97 -3.02 -7.45
CA ASP A 302 -25.27 -4.18 -7.98
C ASP A 302 -24.41 -3.73 -9.15
N ASP A 303 -23.13 -4.15 -9.15
CA ASP A 303 -22.32 -4.07 -10.36
C ASP A 303 -23.01 -5.00 -11.37
N GLU A 304 -23.88 -4.47 -12.23
CA GLU A 304 -24.37 -5.22 -13.39
C GLU A 304 -23.14 -5.51 -14.27
N VAL A 305 -22.70 -6.77 -14.19
CA VAL A 305 -21.60 -7.33 -14.97
C VAL A 305 -22.01 -7.46 -16.44
#